data_43867d00f22654199decee63c1d87f40
#
_entry.id   43867d00f22654199decee63c1d87f40
#
_cell.length_a   1.000
_cell.length_b   1.000
_cell.length_c   1.000
_cell.angle_alpha   90.00
_cell.angle_beta   90.00
_cell.angle_gamma   90.00
#
_symmetry.space_group_name_H-M   'P 1'
#
loop_
_entity.id
_entity.type
_entity.pdbx_description
1 polymer ?
#
loop_
_entity_poly.entity_id
_entity_poly.type
_entity_poly.pdbx_seq_one_letter_code
_entity_poly.pdbx_strand_id
1 'polypeptide(L)'
;VNTVRMFVRMGMFMMGRSVVMIIGSLVVMFLTNVKLASVMAAIMPATVLLFFFLATKIRPMFTKVRESLDQVNNVLQENLAGAKLVRAFSQQKAEIGRFDEKNRTFMRTSLKVGYTVSLLFPLLFFIGQMALLATLALGGGEVIETITNPAARGLTLGQLIAFNNYAM
;
A
#
# COMPACT_ATOMS: atom_id res chain seq x y z
N VAL A 1 21.80 18.09 -4.77
CA VAL A 1 22.69 16.91 -4.73
C VAL A 1 22.66 16.24 -3.35
N ASN A 2 22.75 16.97 -2.23
CA ASN A 2 22.76 16.37 -0.88
C ASN A 2 21.43 15.68 -0.52
N THR A 3 20.28 16.24 -0.90
CA THR A 3 18.95 15.67 -0.65
C THR A 3 18.77 14.32 -1.36
N VAL A 4 19.25 14.21 -2.61
CA VAL A 4 19.19 12.95 -3.37
C VAL A 4 20.09 11.88 -2.74
N ARG A 5 21.31 12.23 -2.35
CA ARG A 5 22.21 11.30 -1.65
C ARG A 5 21.62 10.82 -0.32
N MET A 6 20.99 11.71 0.45
CA MET A 6 20.35 11.37 1.72
C MET A 6 19.14 10.45 1.49
N PHE A 7 18.32 10.74 0.48
CA PHE A 7 17.17 9.89 0.11
C PHE A 7 17.60 8.47 -0.32
N VAL A 8 18.60 8.37 -1.21
CA VAL A 8 19.12 7.08 -1.66
C VAL A 8 19.71 6.29 -0.50
N ARG A 9 20.55 6.94 0.34
CA ARG A 9 21.15 6.28 1.51
C ARG A 9 20.11 5.79 2.52
N MET A 10 19.09 6.61 2.87
CA MET A 10 18.00 6.19 3.75
C MET A 10 17.17 5.07 3.13
N GLY A 11 16.83 5.18 1.84
CA GLY A 11 16.07 4.17 1.13
C GLY A 11 16.78 2.82 1.10
N MET A 12 18.06 2.81 0.73
CA MET A 12 18.87 1.59 0.71
C MET A 12 19.01 0.97 2.11
N PHE A 13 19.24 1.80 3.12
CA PHE A 13 19.34 1.32 4.51
C PHE A 13 18.01 0.71 4.99
N MET A 14 16.88 1.38 4.73
CA MET A 14 15.55 0.86 5.09
C MET A 14 15.23 -0.44 4.35
N MET A 15 15.54 -0.53 3.05
CA MET A 15 15.34 -1.76 2.28
C MET A 15 16.19 -2.90 2.81
N GLY A 16 17.48 -2.66 3.06
CA GLY A 16 18.38 -3.68 3.63
C GLY A 16 17.91 -4.17 5.00
N ARG A 17 17.53 -3.25 5.88
CA ARG A 17 16.94 -3.57 7.18
C ARG A 17 15.67 -4.41 7.04
N SER A 18 14.75 -4.03 6.15
CA SER A 18 13.50 -4.78 5.96
C SER A 18 13.74 -6.20 5.47
N VAL A 19 14.68 -6.40 4.53
CA VAL A 19 15.03 -7.73 4.04
C VAL A 19 15.62 -8.60 5.16
N VAL A 20 16.54 -8.05 5.95
CA VAL A 20 17.13 -8.77 7.10
C VAL A 20 16.06 -9.13 8.13
N MET A 21 15.13 -8.21 8.42
CA MET A 21 14.02 -8.46 9.36
C MET A 21 13.09 -9.56 8.85
N ILE A 22 12.70 -9.53 7.57
CA ILE A 22 11.83 -10.55 6.97
C ILE A 22 12.50 -11.94 7.03
N ILE A 23 13.76 -12.04 6.59
CA ILE A 23 14.47 -13.32 6.60
C ILE A 23 14.68 -13.79 8.05
N GLY A 24 15.11 -12.91 8.95
CA GLY A 24 15.32 -13.22 10.35
C GLY A 24 14.04 -13.71 11.05
N SER A 25 12.90 -12.99 10.83
CA SER A 25 11.62 -13.41 11.40
C SER A 25 11.17 -14.76 10.86
N LEU A 26 11.28 -15.02 9.55
CA LEU A 26 10.96 -16.32 8.96
C LEU A 26 11.80 -17.44 9.55
N VAL A 27 13.13 -17.25 9.67
CA VAL A 27 14.00 -18.26 10.26
C VAL A 27 13.57 -18.59 11.70
N VAL A 28 13.34 -17.57 12.53
CA VAL A 28 12.89 -17.78 13.92
C VAL A 28 11.52 -18.46 13.97
N MET A 29 10.59 -18.08 13.08
CA MET A 29 9.28 -18.71 13.00
C MET A 29 9.37 -20.20 12.64
N PHE A 30 10.21 -20.57 11.66
CA PHE A 30 10.43 -21.97 11.28
C PHE A 30 11.12 -22.78 12.39
N LEU A 31 12.02 -22.16 13.14
CA LEU A 31 12.67 -22.81 14.30
C LEU A 31 11.71 -23.02 15.48
N THR A 32 10.69 -22.17 15.59
CA THR A 32 9.69 -22.22 16.68
C THR A 32 8.60 -23.24 16.38
N ASN A 33 7.94 -23.13 15.22
CA ASN A 33 6.89 -24.05 14.82
C ASN A 33 6.73 -24.06 13.29
N VAL A 34 7.10 -25.17 12.67
CA VAL A 34 7.09 -25.34 11.20
C VAL A 34 5.68 -25.22 10.62
N LYS A 35 4.67 -25.74 11.33
CA LYS A 35 3.28 -25.74 10.86
C LYS A 35 2.72 -24.31 10.78
N LEU A 36 2.88 -23.52 11.82
CA LEU A 36 2.46 -22.11 11.82
C LEU A 36 3.31 -21.27 10.87
N ALA A 37 4.63 -21.52 10.82
CA ALA A 37 5.53 -20.82 9.91
C ALA A 37 5.17 -21.07 8.44
N SER A 38 4.76 -22.28 8.07
CA SER A 38 4.35 -22.58 6.69
C SER A 38 3.09 -21.84 6.26
N VAL A 39 2.13 -21.65 7.17
CA VAL A 39 0.93 -20.82 6.91
C VAL A 39 1.32 -19.37 6.66
N MET A 40 2.20 -18.80 7.49
CA MET A 40 2.68 -17.43 7.30
C MET A 40 3.53 -17.28 6.03
N ALA A 41 4.40 -18.25 5.75
CA ALA A 41 5.20 -18.30 4.53
C ALA A 41 4.34 -18.37 3.25
N ALA A 42 3.11 -18.89 3.34
CA ALA A 42 2.17 -18.90 2.22
C ALA A 42 1.41 -17.54 2.09
N ILE A 43 1.08 -16.90 3.21
CA ILE A 43 0.37 -15.60 3.22
C ILE A 43 1.28 -14.47 2.68
N MET A 44 2.57 -14.47 3.02
CA MET A 44 3.50 -13.42 2.58
C MET A 44 3.59 -13.28 1.04
N PRO A 45 3.88 -14.33 0.25
CA PRO A 45 3.88 -14.22 -1.20
C PRO A 45 2.53 -13.82 -1.78
N ALA A 46 1.43 -14.33 -1.21
CA ALA A 46 0.08 -13.95 -1.63
C ALA A 46 -0.16 -12.45 -1.45
N THR A 47 0.26 -11.87 -0.32
CA THR A 47 0.17 -10.43 -0.06
C THR A 47 1.03 -9.63 -1.04
N VAL A 48 2.26 -10.06 -1.32
CA VAL A 48 3.16 -9.42 -2.29
C VAL A 48 2.57 -9.46 -3.71
N LEU A 49 2.04 -10.59 -4.14
CA LEU A 49 1.39 -10.74 -5.44
C LEU A 49 0.16 -9.84 -5.57
N LEU A 50 -0.66 -9.77 -4.52
CA LEU A 50 -1.81 -8.87 -4.47
C LEU A 50 -1.36 -7.41 -4.58
N PHE A 51 -0.34 -7.01 -3.83
CA PHE A 51 0.21 -5.65 -3.90
C PHE A 51 0.72 -5.32 -5.31
N PHE A 52 1.46 -6.24 -5.93
CA PHE A 52 1.95 -6.07 -7.29
C PHE A 52 0.81 -5.93 -8.30
N PHE A 53 -0.21 -6.79 -8.20
CA PHE A 53 -1.40 -6.71 -9.03
C PHE A 53 -2.12 -5.35 -8.89
N LEU A 54 -2.30 -4.88 -7.67
CA LEU A 54 -2.91 -3.58 -7.41
C LEU A 54 -2.05 -2.42 -7.94
N ALA A 55 -0.73 -2.48 -7.78
CA ALA A 55 0.19 -1.48 -8.30
C ALA A 55 0.09 -1.34 -9.82
N THR A 56 -0.03 -2.46 -10.56
CA THR A 56 -0.23 -2.44 -12.02
C THR A 56 -1.54 -1.78 -12.45
N LYS A 57 -2.59 -1.88 -11.63
CA LYS A 57 -3.89 -1.23 -11.87
C LYS A 57 -3.88 0.26 -11.54
N ILE A 58 -3.16 0.65 -10.50
CA ILE A 58 -3.14 2.04 -10.02
C ILE A 58 -2.24 2.92 -10.88
N ARG A 59 -1.11 2.38 -11.37
CA ARG A 59 -0.16 3.13 -12.20
C ARG A 59 -0.81 3.87 -13.38
N PRO A 60 -1.63 3.23 -14.25
CA PRO A 60 -2.27 3.94 -15.36
C PRO A 60 -3.28 5.00 -14.91
N MET A 61 -3.86 4.85 -13.70
CA MET A 61 -4.76 5.86 -13.16
C MET A 61 -4.03 7.15 -12.82
N PHE A 62 -2.82 7.07 -12.25
CA PHE A 62 -1.98 8.25 -12.01
C PHE A 62 -1.53 8.93 -13.32
N THR A 63 -1.29 8.16 -14.37
CA THR A 63 -1.00 8.73 -15.70
C THR A 63 -2.17 9.57 -16.21
N LYS A 64 -3.41 9.07 -16.10
CA LYS A 64 -4.62 9.83 -16.47
C LYS A 64 -4.82 11.09 -15.64
N VAL A 65 -4.45 11.08 -14.35
CA VAL A 65 -4.49 12.30 -13.52
C VAL A 65 -3.52 13.34 -14.06
N ARG A 66 -2.29 12.96 -14.41
CA ARG A 66 -1.29 13.87 -15.00
C ARG A 66 -1.77 14.44 -16.34
N GLU A 67 -2.27 13.60 -17.23
CA GLU A 67 -2.84 14.03 -18.51
C GLU A 67 -3.99 15.03 -18.33
N SER A 68 -4.87 14.79 -17.34
CA SER A 68 -5.96 15.72 -17.03
C SER A 68 -5.45 17.03 -16.47
N LEU A 69 -4.40 17.00 -15.64
CA LEU A 69 -3.76 18.20 -15.10
C LEU A 69 -3.07 19.00 -16.21
N ASP A 70 -2.40 18.33 -17.14
CA ASP A 70 -1.77 18.99 -18.29
C ASP A 70 -2.81 19.71 -19.17
N GLN A 71 -4.01 19.12 -19.34
CA GLN A 71 -5.11 19.79 -20.05
C GLN A 71 -5.59 21.04 -19.34
N VAL A 72 -5.67 21.03 -18.01
CA VAL A 72 -6.02 22.23 -17.21
C VAL A 72 -4.94 23.30 -17.37
N ASN A 73 -3.68 22.92 -17.27
CA ASN A 73 -2.54 23.85 -17.41
C ASN A 73 -2.48 24.46 -18.82
N ASN A 74 -2.76 23.67 -19.87
CA ASN A 74 -2.78 24.16 -21.24
C ASN A 74 -3.88 25.24 -21.43
N VAL A 75 -5.10 25.00 -20.96
CA VAL A 75 -6.19 26.00 -21.03
C VAL A 75 -5.82 27.26 -20.22
N LEU A 76 -5.18 27.10 -19.07
CA LEU A 76 -4.73 28.22 -18.26
C LEU A 76 -3.67 29.06 -18.99
N GLN A 77 -2.68 28.41 -19.62
CA GLN A 77 -1.64 29.09 -20.40
C GLN A 77 -2.22 29.79 -21.64
N GLU A 78 -3.13 29.14 -22.39
CA GLU A 78 -3.84 29.75 -23.52
C GLU A 78 -4.63 30.99 -23.06
N ASN A 79 -5.34 30.91 -21.95
CA ASN A 79 -6.12 32.03 -21.39
C ASN A 79 -5.24 33.19 -20.93
N LEU A 80 -4.07 32.91 -20.33
CA LEU A 80 -3.11 33.94 -19.92
C LEU A 80 -2.51 34.66 -21.14
N ALA A 81 -2.12 33.88 -22.18
CA ALA A 81 -1.54 34.43 -23.40
C ALA A 81 -2.59 35.21 -24.21
N GLY A 82 -3.84 34.72 -24.27
CA GLY A 82 -4.95 35.32 -25.02
C GLY A 82 -5.83 36.32 -24.25
N ALA A 83 -5.47 36.69 -23.01
CA ALA A 83 -6.35 37.48 -22.13
C ALA A 83 -6.87 38.81 -22.74
N LYS A 84 -6.05 39.49 -23.53
CA LYS A 84 -6.44 40.71 -24.24
C LYS A 84 -7.50 40.43 -25.31
N LEU A 85 -7.34 39.34 -26.06
CA LEU A 85 -8.28 38.94 -27.11
C LEU A 85 -9.61 38.47 -26.53
N VAL A 86 -9.56 37.66 -25.47
CA VAL A 86 -10.76 37.19 -24.75
C VAL A 86 -11.58 38.34 -24.23
N ARG A 87 -10.96 39.42 -23.74
CA ARG A 87 -11.64 40.64 -23.32
C ARG A 87 -12.21 41.43 -24.52
N ALA A 88 -11.43 41.57 -25.58
CA ALA A 88 -11.86 42.31 -26.78
C ALA A 88 -13.10 41.70 -27.45
N PHE A 89 -13.19 40.37 -27.45
CA PHE A 89 -14.30 39.62 -28.04
C PHE A 89 -15.38 39.19 -27.04
N SER A 90 -15.33 39.66 -25.79
CA SER A 90 -16.29 39.33 -24.72
C SER A 90 -16.50 37.81 -24.52
N GLN A 91 -15.48 36.99 -24.74
CA GLN A 91 -15.53 35.52 -24.66
C GLN A 91 -15.21 34.95 -23.26
N GLN A 92 -15.21 35.77 -22.21
CA GLN A 92 -14.84 35.36 -20.86
C GLN A 92 -15.67 34.16 -20.34
N LYS A 93 -17.00 34.18 -20.60
CA LYS A 93 -17.90 33.11 -20.16
C LYS A 93 -17.58 31.76 -20.83
N ALA A 94 -17.24 31.79 -22.10
CA ALA A 94 -16.88 30.59 -22.85
C ALA A 94 -15.57 29.98 -22.32
N GLU A 95 -14.56 30.83 -22.08
CA GLU A 95 -13.25 30.35 -21.55
C GLU A 95 -13.36 29.87 -20.11
N ILE A 96 -14.16 30.48 -19.24
CA ILE A 96 -14.46 29.96 -17.90
C ILE A 96 -15.15 28.60 -18.00
N GLY A 97 -16.10 28.41 -18.90
CA GLY A 97 -16.75 27.12 -19.12
C GLY A 97 -15.80 26.03 -19.57
N ARG A 98 -14.87 26.36 -20.49
CA ARG A 98 -13.84 25.45 -20.98
C ARG A 98 -12.87 25.04 -19.86
N PHE A 99 -12.45 26.00 -19.06
CA PHE A 99 -11.61 25.73 -17.89
C PHE A 99 -12.33 24.85 -16.87
N ASP A 100 -13.57 25.16 -16.54
CA ASP A 100 -14.37 24.41 -15.56
C ASP A 100 -14.58 22.95 -16.01
N GLU A 101 -14.85 22.71 -17.30
CA GLU A 101 -14.95 21.36 -17.86
C GLU A 101 -13.66 20.53 -17.63
N LYS A 102 -12.49 21.11 -17.96
CA LYS A 102 -11.19 20.44 -17.77
C LYS A 102 -10.86 20.23 -16.30
N ASN A 103 -11.14 21.23 -15.47
CA ASN A 103 -10.96 21.14 -14.03
C ASN A 103 -11.86 20.08 -13.38
N ARG A 104 -13.11 19.97 -13.80
CA ARG A 104 -14.02 18.90 -13.35
C ARG A 104 -13.51 17.51 -13.75
N THR A 105 -12.98 17.39 -14.96
CA THR A 105 -12.39 16.13 -15.43
C THR A 105 -11.18 15.74 -14.59
N PHE A 106 -10.28 16.68 -14.32
CA PHE A 106 -9.14 16.48 -13.42
C PHE A 106 -9.59 16.10 -12.01
N MET A 107 -10.55 16.82 -11.45
CA MET A 107 -11.10 16.51 -10.12
C MET A 107 -11.70 15.10 -10.06
N ARG A 108 -12.52 14.70 -11.03
CA ARG A 108 -13.14 13.35 -11.08
C ARG A 108 -12.08 12.26 -11.18
N THR A 109 -11.08 12.46 -12.02
CA THR A 109 -9.98 11.50 -12.21
C THR A 109 -9.14 11.38 -10.94
N SER A 110 -8.83 12.48 -10.28
CA SER A 110 -8.09 12.54 -9.02
C SER A 110 -8.86 11.87 -7.88
N LEU A 111 -10.17 12.14 -7.75
CA LEU A 111 -11.02 11.50 -6.75
C LEU A 111 -11.10 9.99 -6.97
N LYS A 112 -11.19 9.53 -8.22
CA LYS A 112 -11.20 8.09 -8.54
C LYS A 112 -9.92 7.40 -8.07
N VAL A 113 -8.76 8.03 -8.29
CA VAL A 113 -7.48 7.54 -7.77
C VAL A 113 -7.48 7.54 -6.25
N GLY A 114 -7.90 8.65 -5.64
CA GLY A 114 -7.99 8.79 -4.18
C GLY A 114 -8.81 7.68 -3.54
N TYR A 115 -10.03 7.42 -4.02
CA TYR A 115 -10.87 6.33 -3.53
C TYR A 115 -10.22 4.95 -3.71
N THR A 116 -9.62 4.71 -4.88
CA THR A 116 -8.97 3.41 -5.16
C THR A 116 -7.80 3.18 -4.21
N VAL A 117 -6.96 4.18 -4.00
CA VAL A 117 -5.81 4.09 -3.08
C VAL A 117 -6.27 3.99 -1.62
N SER A 118 -7.31 4.72 -1.22
CA SER A 118 -7.86 4.65 0.14
C SER A 118 -8.38 3.27 0.52
N LEU A 119 -8.86 2.48 -0.44
CA LEU A 119 -9.31 1.11 -0.19
C LEU A 119 -8.15 0.13 0.04
N LEU A 120 -6.93 0.46 -0.37
CA LEU A 120 -5.78 -0.43 -0.21
C LEU A 120 -5.39 -0.62 1.26
N PHE A 121 -5.39 0.46 2.04
CA PHE A 121 -5.01 0.38 3.46
C PHE A 121 -5.93 -0.54 4.27
N PRO A 122 -7.27 -0.40 4.21
CA PRO A 122 -8.17 -1.35 4.85
C PRO A 122 -8.00 -2.79 4.37
N LEU A 123 -7.74 -3.00 3.07
CA LEU A 123 -7.54 -4.34 2.52
C LEU A 123 -6.26 -4.99 3.07
N LEU A 124 -5.14 -4.27 3.07
CA LEU A 124 -3.89 -4.76 3.64
C LEU A 124 -4.02 -5.02 5.15
N PHE A 125 -4.67 -4.11 5.87
CA PHE A 125 -4.96 -4.29 7.29
C PHE A 125 -5.82 -5.53 7.53
N PHE A 126 -6.84 -5.76 6.73
CA PHE A 126 -7.70 -6.95 6.83
C PHE A 126 -6.91 -8.25 6.63
N ILE A 127 -6.00 -8.30 5.66
CA ILE A 127 -5.12 -9.46 5.44
C ILE A 127 -4.24 -9.71 6.67
N GLY A 128 -3.66 -8.67 7.25
CA GLY A 128 -2.88 -8.78 8.49
C GLY A 128 -3.71 -9.32 9.67
N GLN A 129 -4.96 -8.85 9.82
CA GLN A 129 -5.86 -9.35 10.87
C GLN A 129 -6.28 -10.81 10.63
N MET A 130 -6.48 -11.21 9.38
CA MET A 130 -6.75 -12.62 9.04
C MET A 130 -5.55 -13.51 9.35
N ALA A 131 -4.33 -13.05 9.10
CA ALA A 131 -3.10 -13.75 9.47
C ALA A 131 -3.00 -13.93 11.00
N LEU A 132 -3.30 -12.88 11.78
CA LEU A 132 -3.38 -12.93 13.24
C LEU A 132 -4.40 -13.97 13.71
N LEU A 133 -5.62 -13.93 13.17
CA LEU A 133 -6.68 -14.87 13.54
C LEU A 133 -6.28 -16.32 13.21
N ALA A 134 -5.65 -16.56 12.06
CA ALA A 134 -5.15 -17.87 11.67
C ALA A 134 -4.07 -18.37 12.66
N THR A 135 -3.15 -17.50 13.07
CA THR A 135 -2.12 -17.82 14.07
C THR A 135 -2.73 -18.17 15.42
N LEU A 136 -3.71 -17.39 15.88
CA LEU A 136 -4.40 -17.64 17.15
C LEU A 136 -5.26 -18.92 17.10
N ALA A 137 -5.94 -19.17 16.00
CA ALA A 137 -6.78 -20.35 15.86
C ALA A 137 -5.97 -21.65 15.82
N LEU A 138 -4.89 -21.66 15.04
CA LEU A 138 -4.03 -22.83 14.90
C LEU A 138 -3.07 -23.01 16.09
N GLY A 139 -2.41 -21.93 16.49
CA GLY A 139 -1.43 -21.94 17.57
C GLY A 139 -2.07 -22.02 18.96
N GLY A 140 -3.25 -21.43 19.13
CA GLY A 140 -4.00 -21.51 20.40
C GLY A 140 -4.39 -22.93 20.77
N GLY A 141 -4.80 -23.73 19.78
CA GLY A 141 -5.06 -25.17 19.96
C GLY A 141 -3.82 -25.92 20.50
N GLU A 142 -2.66 -25.69 19.91
CA GLU A 142 -1.40 -26.32 20.34
C GLU A 142 -0.96 -25.84 21.74
N VAL A 143 -1.22 -24.59 22.10
CA VAL A 143 -0.93 -24.06 23.45
C VAL A 143 -1.83 -24.74 24.50
N ILE A 144 -3.13 -24.89 24.21
CA ILE A 144 -4.07 -25.56 25.11
C ILE A 144 -3.67 -27.02 25.31
N GLU A 145 -3.29 -27.73 24.26
CA GLU A 145 -2.82 -29.10 24.33
C GLU A 145 -1.56 -29.24 25.20
N THR A 146 -0.60 -28.29 25.05
CA THR A 146 0.62 -28.24 25.86
C THR A 146 0.34 -27.98 27.34
N ILE A 147 -0.65 -27.14 27.66
CA ILE A 147 -1.05 -26.84 29.04
C ILE A 147 -1.75 -28.06 29.66
N THR A 148 -2.60 -28.75 28.90
CA THR A 148 -3.38 -29.88 29.36
C THR A 148 -2.54 -31.18 29.46
N ASN A 149 -1.56 -31.34 28.61
CA ASN A 149 -0.64 -32.46 28.59
C ASN A 149 0.81 -31.98 28.52
N PRO A 150 1.49 -31.79 29.67
CA PRO A 150 2.86 -31.28 29.72
C PRO A 150 3.89 -32.18 29.04
N ALA A 151 3.57 -33.46 28.74
CA ALA A 151 4.40 -34.35 27.97
C ALA A 151 4.35 -34.07 26.47
N ALA A 152 3.34 -33.37 25.97
CA ALA A 152 3.25 -32.89 24.61
C ALA A 152 4.22 -31.70 24.44
N ARG A 153 5.25 -31.85 23.61
CA ARG A 153 6.18 -30.79 23.24
C ARG A 153 5.49 -29.86 22.21
N GLY A 154 4.49 -29.11 22.63
CA GLY A 154 3.78 -28.15 21.80
C GLY A 154 4.24 -26.70 22.03
N LEU A 155 3.49 -25.77 21.47
CA LEU A 155 3.78 -24.34 21.55
C LEU A 155 3.48 -23.80 22.94
N THR A 156 4.36 -22.96 23.49
CA THR A 156 4.09 -22.21 24.71
C THR A 156 3.36 -20.89 24.40
N LEU A 157 2.63 -20.36 25.40
CA LEU A 157 1.95 -19.06 25.24
C LEU A 157 2.93 -17.93 24.86
N GLY A 158 4.12 -17.91 25.45
CA GLY A 158 5.16 -16.94 25.13
C GLY A 158 5.66 -17.05 23.69
N GLN A 159 5.81 -18.28 23.19
CA GLN A 159 6.18 -18.52 21.79
C GLN A 159 5.06 -18.10 20.84
N LEU A 160 3.79 -18.32 21.17
CA LEU A 160 2.66 -17.86 20.35
C LEU A 160 2.62 -16.33 20.25
N ILE A 161 2.85 -15.63 21.36
CA ILE A 161 2.91 -14.14 21.40
C ILE A 161 4.11 -13.66 20.58
N ALA A 162 5.29 -14.27 20.72
CA ALA A 162 6.47 -13.93 19.94
C ALA A 162 6.23 -14.15 18.45
N PHE A 163 5.60 -15.28 18.10
CA PHE A 163 5.25 -15.63 16.72
C PHE A 163 4.34 -14.57 16.08
N ASN A 164 3.33 -14.12 16.81
CA ASN A 164 2.44 -13.05 16.36
C ASN A 164 3.18 -11.73 16.13
N ASN A 165 4.13 -11.38 16.99
CA ASN A 165 4.95 -10.18 16.82
C ASN A 165 5.88 -10.26 15.60
N TYR A 166 6.32 -11.44 15.20
CA TYR A 166 7.10 -11.65 13.98
C TYR A 166 6.25 -11.63 12.71
N ALA A 167 4.95 -11.91 12.83
CA ALA A 167 4.01 -11.92 11.70
C ALA A 167 3.50 -10.51 11.33
N MET A 168 3.61 -9.54 12.24
CA MET A 168 3.26 -8.13 12.03
C MET A 168 4.42 -7.31 11.45
#